data_c53a4a475fa733f0822ca602ec3c3305
#
_entry.id   c53a4a475fa733f0822ca602ec3c3305
#
_cell.length_a   1.000
_cell.length_b   1.000
_cell.length_c   1.000
_cell.angle_alpha   90.00
_cell.angle_beta   90.00
_cell.angle_gamma   90.00
#
_symmetry.space_group_name_H-M   'P 1'
#
loop_
_entity.id
_entity.type
_entity.pdbx_description
1 polymer ?
#
loop_
_entity_poly.entity_id
_entity_poly.type
_entity_poly.pdbx_seq_one_letter_code
_entity_poly.pdbx_strand_id
1 'polypeptide(L)'
;MAMTNIIARLNPDNPRRMILTTHYDSIVKAYRDARHPDAPMPGANNSASGVAVLLETARVISALPDPPVGIDMIFFDGEEGAISMGAGDPNFRPVGSAHFADRLSEFYPKAKPEKAVDFDMVCDRDLHLKPEPSSIRSAEAEVKKFWDIGVKTAPNAFDHTPTSYSIEDDHSNLQAAGIPSFVVIDFDYEPYYNTLQDTPDKCSTQSLEAVGRTLLQYLYLP
;
A
#
# COMPACT_ATOMS: atom_id res chain seq x y z
N MET A 1 18.64 7.79 12.68
CA MET A 1 17.49 8.65 12.34
C MET A 1 16.31 8.11 13.13
N ALA A 2 15.45 8.95 13.69
CA ALA A 2 14.21 8.49 14.32
C ALA A 2 13.18 8.30 13.19
N MET A 3 12.51 7.15 13.16
CA MET A 3 11.41 6.85 12.24
C MET A 3 10.09 6.96 13.00
N THR A 4 9.01 7.36 12.32
CA THR A 4 7.72 7.63 12.96
C THR A 4 6.57 7.12 12.12
N ASN A 5 5.93 6.04 12.53
CA ASN A 5 4.66 5.61 11.92
C ASN A 5 3.53 6.54 12.36
N ILE A 6 2.62 6.87 11.45
CA ILE A 6 1.44 7.71 11.72
C ILE A 6 0.20 6.83 11.65
N ILE A 7 -0.64 6.87 12.69
CA ILE A 7 -1.88 6.08 12.76
C ILE A 7 -3.07 7.03 12.90
N ALA A 8 -3.99 6.99 11.93
CA ALA A 8 -5.27 7.68 11.98
C ALA A 8 -6.41 6.67 12.10
N ARG A 9 -7.31 6.87 13.08
CA ARG A 9 -8.42 5.94 13.34
C ARG A 9 -9.76 6.56 13.00
N LEU A 10 -10.48 5.93 12.10
CA LEU A 10 -11.87 6.24 11.77
C LEU A 10 -12.78 5.23 12.48
N ASN A 11 -13.90 5.71 13.01
CA ASN A 11 -14.83 4.94 13.83
C ASN A 11 -14.10 4.11 14.90
N PRO A 12 -13.36 4.78 15.84
CA PRO A 12 -12.46 4.10 16.79
C PRO A 12 -13.16 3.19 17.78
N ASP A 13 -14.46 3.39 18.02
CA ASP A 13 -15.25 2.60 18.96
C ASP A 13 -15.74 1.28 18.36
N ASN A 14 -15.65 1.09 17.04
CA ASN A 14 -15.99 -0.16 16.42
C ASN A 14 -14.96 -1.25 16.79
N PRO A 15 -15.39 -2.37 17.43
CA PRO A 15 -14.46 -3.43 17.87
C PRO A 15 -13.85 -4.23 16.69
N ARG A 16 -14.52 -4.25 15.55
CA ARG A 16 -14.02 -4.87 14.32
C ARG A 16 -13.16 -3.85 13.59
N ARG A 17 -11.90 -4.18 13.34
CA ARG A 17 -10.93 -3.26 12.74
C ARG A 17 -10.38 -3.80 11.42
N MET A 18 -10.13 -2.92 10.50
CA MET A 18 -9.38 -3.16 9.26
C MET A 18 -8.25 -2.14 9.15
N ILE A 19 -7.10 -2.56 8.66
CA ILE A 19 -5.98 -1.67 8.36
C ILE A 19 -5.98 -1.33 6.87
N LEU A 20 -5.80 -0.05 6.55
CA LEU A 20 -5.38 0.46 5.26
C LEU A 20 -3.99 1.06 5.45
N THR A 21 -3.03 0.66 4.66
CA THR A 21 -1.66 1.12 4.86
C THR A 21 -0.97 1.52 3.56
N THR A 22 0.07 2.29 3.70
CA THR A 22 1.04 2.71 2.69
C THR A 22 2.26 3.22 3.41
N HIS A 23 3.42 3.21 2.80
CA HIS A 23 4.56 3.96 3.32
C HIS A 23 4.52 5.43 2.84
N TYR A 24 5.24 6.32 3.53
CA TYR A 24 5.30 7.74 3.16
C TYR A 24 6.73 8.27 3.01
N ASP A 25 7.72 7.44 3.32
CA ASP A 25 9.11 7.72 3.00
C ASP A 25 9.39 7.47 1.52
N SER A 26 10.48 7.99 1.02
CA SER A 26 11.02 7.67 -0.29
C SER A 26 12.48 7.25 -0.15
N ILE A 27 12.95 6.44 -1.08
CA ILE A 27 14.34 5.99 -1.06
C ILE A 27 15.31 7.18 -1.06
N VAL A 28 16.31 7.12 -0.19
CA VAL A 28 17.25 8.24 0.02
C VAL A 28 18.05 8.56 -1.22
N LYS A 29 18.28 7.56 -2.09
CA LYS A 29 19.07 7.70 -3.31
C LYS A 29 18.34 7.08 -4.49
N ALA A 30 18.22 7.81 -5.58
CA ALA A 30 17.70 7.33 -6.85
C ALA A 30 18.70 6.37 -7.53
N TYR A 31 19.06 5.26 -6.87
CA TYR A 31 20.18 4.39 -7.24
C TYR A 31 20.08 3.79 -8.66
N ARG A 32 18.90 3.82 -9.27
CA ARG A 32 18.68 3.40 -10.66
C ARG A 32 18.76 4.56 -11.67
N ASP A 33 18.92 5.81 -11.20
CA ASP A 33 19.10 6.94 -12.10
C ASP A 33 20.47 6.90 -12.78
N ALA A 34 20.48 6.87 -14.10
CA ALA A 34 21.71 6.71 -14.88
C ALA A 34 22.67 7.90 -14.78
N ARG A 35 22.18 9.08 -14.38
CA ARG A 35 22.98 10.32 -14.35
C ARG A 35 23.32 10.76 -12.93
N HIS A 36 22.40 10.55 -12.00
CA HIS A 36 22.48 11.07 -10.63
C HIS A 36 22.04 10.02 -9.59
N PRO A 37 22.72 8.85 -9.51
CA PRO A 37 22.29 7.73 -8.65
C PRO A 37 22.38 8.04 -7.15
N ASP A 38 23.09 9.10 -6.75
CA ASP A 38 23.22 9.53 -5.36
C ASP A 38 22.26 10.65 -4.96
N ALA A 39 21.44 11.15 -5.89
CA ALA A 39 20.46 12.19 -5.60
C ALA A 39 19.21 11.62 -4.90
N PRO A 40 18.53 12.39 -4.02
CA PRO A 40 17.30 11.95 -3.37
C PRO A 40 16.18 11.74 -4.40
N MET A 41 15.42 10.66 -4.26
CA MET A 41 14.29 10.34 -5.14
C MET A 41 13.08 11.21 -4.83
N PRO A 42 12.34 11.71 -5.84
CA PRO A 42 11.10 12.48 -5.63
C PRO A 42 9.96 11.65 -5.01
N GLY A 43 9.77 10.41 -5.43
CA GLY A 43 8.81 9.47 -4.82
C GLY A 43 7.34 9.79 -5.10
N ALA A 44 6.98 10.21 -6.31
CA ALA A 44 5.59 10.56 -6.62
C ALA A 44 4.68 9.33 -6.70
N ASN A 45 5.15 8.24 -7.30
CA ASN A 45 4.43 6.97 -7.33
C ASN A 45 4.87 6.10 -6.15
N ASN A 46 6.15 6.02 -5.86
CA ASN A 46 6.75 5.27 -4.76
C ASN A 46 7.19 6.24 -3.63
N SER A 47 6.34 6.58 -2.61
CA SER A 47 4.98 6.06 -2.37
C SER A 47 3.94 7.17 -2.14
N ALA A 48 4.16 8.39 -2.58
CA ALA A 48 3.16 9.45 -2.38
C ALA A 48 1.79 9.09 -2.99
N SER A 49 1.73 8.18 -3.95
CA SER A 49 0.49 7.73 -4.58
C SER A 49 -0.45 7.02 -3.60
N GLY A 50 0.06 6.08 -2.81
CA GLY A 50 -0.71 5.41 -1.76
C GLY A 50 -1.19 6.38 -0.69
N VAL A 51 -0.33 7.32 -0.28
CA VAL A 51 -0.70 8.40 0.65
C VAL A 51 -1.88 9.21 0.11
N ALA A 52 -1.84 9.59 -1.17
CA ALA A 52 -2.93 10.35 -1.81
C ALA A 52 -4.24 9.57 -1.82
N VAL A 53 -4.20 8.26 -2.14
CA VAL A 53 -5.38 7.39 -2.11
C VAL A 53 -5.97 7.32 -0.70
N LEU A 54 -5.16 7.11 0.35
CA LEU A 54 -5.68 7.01 1.71
C LEU A 54 -6.23 8.33 2.23
N LEU A 55 -5.58 9.47 1.97
CA LEU A 55 -6.07 10.78 2.37
C LEU A 55 -7.39 11.13 1.69
N GLU A 56 -7.51 10.88 0.38
CA GLU A 56 -8.77 11.11 -0.34
C GLU A 56 -9.87 10.16 0.13
N THR A 57 -9.54 8.89 0.41
CA THR A 57 -10.47 7.93 1.00
C THR A 57 -10.99 8.42 2.34
N ALA A 58 -10.13 8.92 3.23
CA ALA A 58 -10.53 9.50 4.52
C ALA A 58 -11.48 10.68 4.33
N ARG A 59 -11.17 11.58 3.39
CA ARG A 59 -12.01 12.73 3.06
C ARG A 59 -13.40 12.31 2.58
N VAL A 60 -13.48 11.31 1.71
CA VAL A 60 -14.76 10.81 1.18
C VAL A 60 -15.57 10.10 2.26
N ILE A 61 -14.96 9.21 3.03
CA ILE A 61 -15.63 8.48 4.12
C ILE A 61 -16.20 9.45 5.15
N SER A 62 -15.51 10.55 5.46
CA SER A 62 -16.00 11.54 6.43
C SER A 62 -17.35 12.19 6.05
N ALA A 63 -17.75 12.10 4.79
CA ALA A 63 -19.02 12.61 4.27
C ALA A 63 -20.07 11.51 4.03
N LEU A 64 -19.74 10.25 4.32
CA LEU A 64 -20.60 9.08 4.14
C LEU A 64 -20.99 8.48 5.51
N PRO A 65 -22.01 7.62 5.58
CA PRO A 65 -22.23 6.78 6.76
C PRO A 65 -20.99 5.97 7.12
N ASP A 66 -20.81 5.67 8.40
CA ASP A 66 -19.67 4.86 8.85
C ASP A 66 -19.61 3.50 8.13
N PRO A 67 -18.43 3.05 7.71
CA PRO A 67 -18.24 1.71 7.20
C PRO A 67 -18.61 0.64 8.24
N PRO A 68 -18.96 -0.59 7.83
CA PRO A 68 -19.34 -1.66 8.76
C PRO A 68 -18.23 -2.10 9.72
N VAL A 69 -16.98 -1.70 9.44
CA VAL A 69 -15.80 -1.92 10.28
C VAL A 69 -15.09 -0.61 10.57
N GLY A 70 -14.44 -0.50 11.72
CA GLY A 70 -13.55 0.62 11.98
C GLY A 70 -12.29 0.51 11.14
N ILE A 71 -11.78 1.66 10.65
CA ILE A 71 -10.62 1.70 9.76
C ILE A 71 -9.46 2.36 10.51
N ASP A 72 -8.30 1.71 10.48
CA ASP A 72 -7.03 2.27 10.89
C ASP A 72 -6.18 2.53 9.65
N MET A 73 -5.95 3.80 9.33
CA MET A 73 -5.02 4.19 8.28
C MET A 73 -3.63 4.34 8.90
N ILE A 74 -2.68 3.57 8.40
CA ILE A 74 -1.31 3.56 8.90
C ILE A 74 -0.37 3.97 7.78
N PHE A 75 0.37 5.05 8.03
CA PHE A 75 1.42 5.52 7.14
C PHE A 75 2.75 5.09 7.75
N PHE A 76 3.40 4.14 7.12
CA PHE A 76 4.68 3.61 7.60
C PHE A 76 5.85 4.49 7.17
N ASP A 77 6.85 4.57 8.05
CA ASP A 77 8.15 5.20 7.78
C ASP A 77 9.21 4.11 7.64
N GLY A 78 10.13 4.29 6.72
CA GLY A 78 11.23 3.34 6.53
C GLY A 78 10.84 2.03 5.87
N GLU A 79 9.88 2.03 4.96
CA GLU A 79 9.62 0.92 4.06
C GLU A 79 10.82 0.71 3.16
N GLU A 80 11.36 1.77 2.59
CA GLU A 80 12.54 1.76 1.73
C GLU A 80 13.84 1.31 2.45
N GLY A 81 13.75 1.03 3.74
CA GLY A 81 14.81 0.42 4.54
C GLY A 81 15.96 1.37 4.87
N ALA A 82 17.15 0.80 5.06
CA ALA A 82 18.35 1.58 5.34
C ALA A 82 18.94 2.21 4.07
N ILE A 83 19.68 3.28 4.23
CA ILE A 83 20.26 4.17 3.20
C ILE A 83 20.97 3.44 2.02
N SER A 84 21.36 2.19 2.18
CA SER A 84 22.10 1.42 1.17
C SER A 84 21.31 0.27 0.55
N MET A 85 20.07 0.05 0.97
CA MET A 85 19.27 -1.07 0.45
C MET A 85 18.56 -0.63 -0.82
N GLY A 86 18.63 -1.48 -1.85
CA GLY A 86 17.88 -1.34 -3.09
C GLY A 86 17.03 -2.58 -3.33
N ALA A 87 16.09 -2.52 -4.27
CA ALA A 87 15.31 -3.68 -4.66
C ALA A 87 16.20 -4.88 -4.98
N GLY A 88 15.90 -6.02 -4.38
CA GLY A 88 16.69 -7.25 -4.51
C GLY A 88 17.84 -7.39 -3.50
N ASP A 89 18.02 -6.44 -2.57
CA ASP A 89 18.92 -6.66 -1.44
C ASP A 89 18.33 -7.77 -0.55
N PRO A 90 19.09 -8.84 -0.25
CA PRO A 90 18.59 -9.94 0.58
C PRO A 90 18.32 -9.54 2.04
N ASN A 91 18.76 -8.37 2.46
CA ASN A 91 18.51 -7.82 3.78
C ASN A 91 17.40 -6.75 3.75
N PHE A 92 16.77 -6.52 2.60
CA PHE A 92 15.65 -5.59 2.50
C PHE A 92 14.53 -6.03 3.45
N ARG A 93 14.09 -5.10 4.27
CA ARG A 93 12.99 -5.29 5.19
C ARG A 93 12.35 -3.95 5.50
N PRO A 94 11.05 -3.78 5.27
CA PRO A 94 10.30 -2.62 5.71
C PRO A 94 10.36 -2.45 7.23
N VAL A 95 11.04 -1.39 7.72
CA VAL A 95 11.38 -1.25 9.15
C VAL A 95 10.17 -0.78 9.95
N GLY A 96 9.39 0.15 9.41
CA GLY A 96 8.25 0.73 10.11
C GLY A 96 7.14 -0.26 10.38
N SER A 97 6.76 -1.04 9.38
CA SER A 97 5.74 -2.08 9.53
C SER A 97 6.23 -3.25 10.38
N ALA A 98 7.53 -3.61 10.30
CA ALA A 98 8.11 -4.61 11.19
C ALA A 98 8.01 -4.18 12.65
N HIS A 99 8.39 -2.93 12.97
CA HIS A 99 8.27 -2.39 14.33
C HIS A 99 6.82 -2.37 14.82
N PHE A 100 5.87 -2.00 13.96
CA PHE A 100 4.44 -2.03 14.28
C PHE A 100 3.94 -3.47 14.52
N ALA A 101 4.31 -4.41 13.66
CA ALA A 101 3.93 -5.81 13.76
C ALA A 101 4.44 -6.48 15.05
N ASP A 102 5.69 -6.20 15.44
CA ASP A 102 6.29 -6.69 16.69
C ASP A 102 5.56 -6.17 17.94
N ARG A 103 4.88 -5.02 17.84
CA ARG A 103 4.13 -4.37 18.93
C ARG A 103 2.62 -4.38 18.74
N LEU A 104 2.12 -5.24 17.88
CA LEU A 104 0.70 -5.28 17.48
C LEU A 104 -0.26 -5.32 18.68
N SER A 105 0.09 -6.06 19.74
CA SER A 105 -0.73 -6.15 20.97
C SER A 105 -0.85 -4.85 21.76
N GLU A 106 0.08 -3.90 21.60
CA GLU A 106 -0.02 -2.58 22.22
C GLU A 106 -1.10 -1.74 21.56
N PHE A 107 -1.25 -1.86 20.23
CA PHE A 107 -2.25 -1.14 19.43
C PHE A 107 -3.61 -1.84 19.44
N TYR A 108 -3.63 -3.17 19.56
CA TYR A 108 -4.81 -4.03 19.51
C TYR A 108 -4.83 -5.03 20.67
N PRO A 109 -5.02 -4.55 21.93
CA PRO A 109 -4.93 -5.42 23.13
C PRO A 109 -6.09 -6.41 23.26
N LYS A 110 -7.22 -6.19 22.53
CA LYS A 110 -8.42 -7.05 22.65
C LYS A 110 -8.54 -8.04 21.51
N ALA A 111 -8.35 -7.61 20.29
CA ALA A 111 -8.46 -8.43 19.10
C ALA A 111 -7.62 -7.82 17.97
N LYS A 112 -6.95 -8.67 17.18
CA LYS A 112 -6.24 -8.22 15.98
C LYS A 112 -7.21 -7.67 14.94
N PRO A 113 -6.76 -6.77 14.05
CA PRO A 113 -7.52 -6.41 12.85
C PRO A 113 -7.88 -7.64 12.03
N GLU A 114 -9.07 -7.59 11.41
CA GLU A 114 -9.57 -8.70 10.61
C GLU A 114 -8.77 -8.90 9.33
N LYS A 115 -8.24 -7.81 8.79
CA LYS A 115 -7.48 -7.78 7.53
C LYS A 115 -6.74 -6.46 7.36
N ALA A 116 -5.79 -6.46 6.40
CA ALA A 116 -5.11 -5.24 5.95
C ALA A 116 -5.01 -5.17 4.42
N VAL A 117 -5.03 -3.95 3.89
CA VAL A 117 -4.74 -3.64 2.49
C VAL A 117 -3.64 -2.61 2.45
N ASP A 118 -2.59 -2.94 1.74
CA ASP A 118 -1.45 -2.09 1.49
C ASP A 118 -1.53 -1.47 0.11
N PHE A 119 -1.13 -0.21 -0.04
CA PHE A 119 -1.17 0.52 -1.29
C PHE A 119 0.19 1.11 -1.60
N ASP A 120 0.82 0.63 -2.64
CA ASP A 120 2.09 1.13 -3.12
C ASP A 120 2.10 1.25 -4.64
N MET A 121 2.75 2.30 -5.18
CA MET A 121 2.92 2.53 -6.61
C MET A 121 1.61 2.45 -7.42
N VAL A 122 0.58 3.19 -7.03
CA VAL A 122 -0.79 3.07 -7.56
C VAL A 122 -1.22 4.22 -8.48
N CYS A 123 -0.28 5.04 -8.98
CA CYS A 123 -0.64 6.18 -9.82
C CYS A 123 -0.09 6.17 -11.24
N ASP A 124 0.64 5.15 -11.65
CA ASP A 124 1.18 5.09 -13.02
C ASP A 124 0.08 5.39 -14.05
N ARG A 125 0.42 6.16 -15.09
CA ARG A 125 -0.50 6.46 -16.20
C ARG A 125 -0.99 5.22 -16.91
N ASP A 126 -0.17 4.18 -16.96
CA ASP A 126 -0.44 2.89 -17.58
C ASP A 126 -0.62 1.80 -16.52
N LEU A 127 -1.43 2.09 -15.52
CA LEU A 127 -1.64 1.26 -14.32
C LEU A 127 -2.13 -0.15 -14.66
N HIS A 128 -1.40 -1.18 -14.20
CA HIS A 128 -1.70 -2.60 -14.40
C HIS A 128 -1.60 -3.40 -13.10
N LEU A 129 -2.66 -3.38 -12.32
CA LEU A 129 -2.73 -4.06 -11.01
C LEU A 129 -3.01 -5.56 -11.17
N LYS A 130 -2.09 -6.39 -10.72
CA LYS A 130 -2.20 -7.85 -10.69
C LYS A 130 -2.01 -8.37 -9.27
N PRO A 131 -2.80 -9.37 -8.84
CA PRO A 131 -2.61 -9.95 -7.51
C PRO A 131 -1.28 -10.71 -7.47
N GLU A 132 -0.53 -10.54 -6.38
CA GLU A 132 0.73 -11.26 -6.21
C GLU A 132 0.55 -12.50 -5.31
N PRO A 133 1.40 -13.54 -5.44
CA PRO A 133 1.16 -14.84 -4.80
C PRO A 133 1.16 -14.83 -3.28
N SER A 134 1.90 -13.96 -2.58
CA SER A 134 1.88 -13.93 -1.11
C SER A 134 0.57 -13.34 -0.59
N SER A 135 0.05 -12.32 -1.24
CA SER A 135 -1.28 -11.75 -0.98
C SER A 135 -2.39 -12.80 -1.14
N ILE A 136 -2.34 -13.56 -2.24
CA ILE A 136 -3.32 -14.64 -2.48
C ILE A 136 -3.24 -15.69 -1.37
N ARG A 137 -2.03 -16.13 -0.98
CA ARG A 137 -1.87 -17.12 0.10
C ARG A 137 -2.37 -16.61 1.45
N SER A 138 -2.20 -15.32 1.73
CA SER A 138 -2.57 -14.72 3.01
C SER A 138 -4.05 -14.39 3.11
N ALA A 139 -4.65 -13.88 2.03
CA ALA A 139 -5.98 -13.26 2.05
C ALA A 139 -6.79 -13.54 0.77
N GLU A 140 -6.84 -14.79 0.28
CA GLU A 140 -7.41 -15.19 -1.01
C GLU A 140 -8.81 -14.61 -1.26
N ALA A 141 -9.72 -14.73 -0.29
CA ALA A 141 -11.08 -14.24 -0.44
C ALA A 141 -11.15 -12.71 -0.56
N GLU A 142 -10.29 -12.01 0.15
CA GLU A 142 -10.23 -10.55 0.14
C GLU A 142 -9.59 -10.02 -1.15
N VAL A 143 -8.50 -10.66 -1.59
CA VAL A 143 -7.87 -10.39 -2.90
C VAL A 143 -8.89 -10.58 -4.00
N LYS A 144 -9.56 -11.74 -4.03
CA LYS A 144 -10.60 -12.01 -5.02
C LYS A 144 -11.69 -10.95 -5.02
N LYS A 145 -12.22 -10.59 -3.83
CA LYS A 145 -13.25 -9.56 -3.67
C LYS A 145 -12.78 -8.21 -4.21
N PHE A 146 -11.57 -7.78 -3.83
CA PHE A 146 -11.02 -6.49 -4.26
C PHE A 146 -10.83 -6.42 -5.78
N TRP A 147 -10.24 -7.47 -6.38
CA TRP A 147 -10.05 -7.54 -7.84
C TRP A 147 -11.36 -7.71 -8.62
N ASP A 148 -12.35 -8.46 -8.09
CA ASP A 148 -13.68 -8.55 -8.71
C ASP A 148 -14.38 -7.18 -8.78
N ILE A 149 -14.17 -6.32 -7.78
CA ILE A 149 -14.65 -4.94 -7.79
C ILE A 149 -13.83 -4.12 -8.79
N GLY A 150 -12.49 -4.21 -8.72
CA GLY A 150 -11.58 -3.45 -9.58
C GLY A 150 -11.83 -3.69 -11.06
N VAL A 151 -11.94 -4.94 -11.49
CA VAL A 151 -12.24 -5.29 -12.90
C VAL A 151 -13.60 -4.75 -13.36
N LYS A 152 -14.57 -4.63 -12.46
CA LYS A 152 -15.89 -4.03 -12.82
C LYS A 152 -15.84 -2.51 -12.88
N THR A 153 -15.07 -1.87 -12.00
CA THR A 153 -15.01 -0.40 -11.90
C THR A 153 -13.99 0.23 -12.83
N ALA A 154 -12.87 -0.47 -13.06
CA ALA A 154 -11.72 0.00 -13.84
C ALA A 154 -11.05 -1.16 -14.60
N PRO A 155 -11.72 -1.75 -15.60
CA PRO A 155 -11.25 -2.97 -16.28
C PRO A 155 -9.90 -2.84 -17.00
N ASN A 156 -9.48 -1.62 -17.28
CA ASN A 156 -8.17 -1.38 -17.90
C ASN A 156 -7.01 -1.35 -16.89
N ALA A 157 -7.31 -1.17 -15.61
CA ALA A 157 -6.31 -1.06 -14.54
C ALA A 157 -6.17 -2.37 -13.73
N PHE A 158 -7.15 -3.27 -13.78
CA PHE A 158 -7.15 -4.50 -12.97
C PHE A 158 -7.18 -5.74 -13.86
N ASP A 159 -6.26 -6.68 -13.56
CA ASP A 159 -6.20 -8.00 -14.20
C ASP A 159 -6.18 -9.07 -13.11
N HIS A 160 -7.01 -10.11 -13.27
CA HIS A 160 -7.06 -11.27 -12.35
C HIS A 160 -5.86 -12.22 -12.48
N THR A 161 -5.05 -12.07 -13.53
CA THR A 161 -3.88 -12.92 -13.75
C THR A 161 -2.81 -12.62 -12.70
N PRO A 162 -2.45 -13.57 -11.82
CA PRO A 162 -1.43 -13.33 -10.82
C PRO A 162 -0.06 -13.02 -11.44
N THR A 163 0.75 -12.25 -10.73
CA THR A 163 2.18 -12.11 -11.04
C THR A 163 2.90 -13.45 -10.87
N SER A 164 4.04 -13.61 -11.52
CA SER A 164 4.89 -14.81 -11.36
C SER A 164 5.85 -14.73 -10.18
N TYR A 165 5.85 -13.62 -9.45
CA TYR A 165 6.74 -13.33 -8.32
C TYR A 165 5.94 -12.74 -7.16
N SER A 166 6.43 -12.97 -5.94
CA SER A 166 5.94 -12.30 -4.74
C SER A 166 6.72 -11.02 -4.50
N ILE A 167 6.06 -10.07 -3.86
CA ILE A 167 6.61 -8.77 -3.51
C ILE A 167 6.82 -8.75 -1.99
N GLU A 168 7.97 -8.27 -1.54
CA GLU A 168 8.25 -7.98 -0.14
C GLU A 168 7.93 -6.50 0.08
N ASP A 169 7.02 -6.22 1.02
CA ASP A 169 6.51 -4.89 1.29
C ASP A 169 5.90 -4.85 2.71
N ASP A 170 5.32 -3.75 3.14
CA ASP A 170 4.73 -3.57 4.46
C ASP A 170 3.68 -4.65 4.81
N HIS A 171 2.89 -5.09 3.84
CA HIS A 171 1.91 -6.16 4.02
C HIS A 171 2.56 -7.49 4.48
N SER A 172 3.81 -7.77 4.11
CA SER A 172 4.51 -8.99 4.49
C SER A 172 4.73 -9.08 6.01
N ASN A 173 5.05 -7.97 6.67
CA ASN A 173 5.19 -7.92 8.12
C ASN A 173 3.84 -8.10 8.82
N LEU A 174 2.75 -7.58 8.25
CA LEU A 174 1.39 -7.78 8.78
C LEU A 174 0.96 -9.24 8.62
N GLN A 175 1.28 -9.89 7.50
CA GLN A 175 1.08 -11.32 7.28
C GLN A 175 1.82 -12.14 8.34
N ALA A 176 3.09 -11.83 8.57
CA ALA A 176 3.91 -12.51 9.61
C ALA A 176 3.33 -12.34 11.02
N ALA A 177 2.69 -11.20 11.30
CA ALA A 177 1.95 -10.95 12.55
C ALA A 177 0.59 -11.66 12.63
N GLY A 178 0.19 -12.39 11.57
CA GLY A 178 -1.06 -13.17 11.51
C GLY A 178 -2.29 -12.34 11.19
N ILE A 179 -2.13 -11.22 10.48
CA ILE A 179 -3.22 -10.44 9.90
C ILE A 179 -3.33 -10.83 8.42
N PRO A 180 -4.48 -11.35 7.95
CA PRO A 180 -4.71 -11.55 6.52
C PRO A 180 -4.49 -10.24 5.75
N SER A 181 -3.46 -10.16 4.92
CA SER A 181 -3.02 -8.91 4.28
C SER A 181 -2.69 -9.12 2.81
N PHE A 182 -2.94 -8.09 2.01
CA PHE A 182 -2.58 -8.08 0.60
C PHE A 182 -2.13 -6.67 0.16
N VAL A 183 -1.29 -6.61 -0.87
CA VAL A 183 -0.83 -5.37 -1.48
C VAL A 183 -1.55 -5.11 -2.81
N VAL A 184 -1.86 -3.86 -3.03
CA VAL A 184 -2.34 -3.29 -4.31
C VAL A 184 -1.19 -2.46 -4.86
N ILE A 185 -0.49 -3.01 -5.85
CA ILE A 185 0.74 -2.43 -6.39
C ILE A 185 0.83 -2.67 -7.88
N ASP A 186 1.34 -1.69 -8.61
CA ASP A 186 1.86 -1.87 -9.96
C ASP A 186 3.39 -1.81 -9.91
N PHE A 187 4.02 -2.98 -9.92
CA PHE A 187 5.48 -3.09 -9.86
C PHE A 187 6.16 -2.93 -11.23
N ASP A 188 5.37 -2.86 -12.31
CA ASP A 188 5.86 -2.64 -13.68
C ASP A 188 5.92 -1.14 -13.99
N TYR A 189 6.81 -0.43 -13.29
CA TYR A 189 6.98 1.03 -13.37
C TYR A 189 8.28 1.44 -14.07
N GLU A 190 8.72 0.66 -15.04
CA GLU A 190 9.91 0.98 -15.84
C GLU A 190 9.61 2.07 -16.89
N PRO A 191 10.52 3.00 -17.16
CA PRO A 191 11.89 3.12 -16.62
C PRO A 191 12.03 4.07 -15.41
N TYR A 192 10.95 4.36 -14.70
CA TYR A 192 10.88 5.42 -13.68
C TYR A 192 11.20 4.94 -12.26
N TYR A 193 11.01 3.63 -12.02
CA TYR A 193 11.20 3.00 -10.72
C TYR A 193 12.60 3.31 -10.13
N ASN A 194 12.60 3.90 -8.94
CA ASN A 194 13.80 4.31 -8.17
C ASN A 194 14.77 5.22 -8.95
N THR A 195 14.21 6.11 -9.79
CA THR A 195 14.95 7.15 -10.52
C THR A 195 14.43 8.54 -10.18
N LEU A 196 15.16 9.58 -10.58
CA LEU A 196 14.72 10.99 -10.48
C LEU A 196 13.50 11.31 -11.35
N GLN A 197 13.06 10.37 -12.19
CA GLN A 197 11.90 10.53 -13.04
C GLN A 197 10.59 10.09 -12.38
N ASP A 198 10.63 9.54 -11.16
CA ASP A 198 9.42 9.30 -10.36
C ASP A 198 8.82 10.62 -9.88
N THR A 199 8.14 11.29 -10.77
CA THR A 199 7.59 12.64 -10.62
C THR A 199 6.09 12.67 -10.91
N PRO A 200 5.32 13.66 -10.42
CA PRO A 200 3.87 13.69 -10.56
C PRO A 200 3.34 13.64 -11.99
N ASP A 201 4.15 14.00 -12.99
CA ASP A 201 3.78 13.89 -14.40
C ASP A 201 3.72 12.43 -14.91
N LYS A 202 4.21 11.47 -14.16
CA LYS A 202 4.06 10.02 -14.45
C LYS A 202 2.76 9.46 -13.87
N CYS A 203 2.18 10.13 -12.89
CA CYS A 203 0.90 9.77 -12.30
C CYS A 203 -0.28 10.20 -13.19
N SER A 204 -1.41 9.53 -13.03
CA SER A 204 -2.68 9.95 -13.62
C SER A 204 -3.81 10.01 -12.59
N THR A 205 -4.73 10.97 -12.78
CA THR A 205 -5.94 11.05 -11.98
C THR A 205 -6.85 9.84 -12.21
N GLN A 206 -6.84 9.27 -13.39
CA GLN A 206 -7.63 8.09 -13.75
C GLN A 206 -7.16 6.85 -12.97
N SER A 207 -5.85 6.69 -12.79
CA SER A 207 -5.27 5.59 -12.01
C SER A 207 -5.60 5.72 -10.53
N LEU A 208 -5.41 6.90 -9.96
CA LEU A 208 -5.79 7.19 -8.56
C LEU A 208 -7.31 7.01 -8.34
N GLU A 209 -8.14 7.45 -9.29
CA GLU A 209 -9.60 7.26 -9.25
C GLU A 209 -9.96 5.77 -9.32
N ALA A 210 -9.32 4.99 -10.17
CA ALA A 210 -9.57 3.56 -10.30
C ALA A 210 -9.35 2.83 -8.97
N VAL A 211 -8.23 3.10 -8.31
CA VAL A 211 -7.89 2.52 -7.00
C VAL A 211 -8.83 3.03 -5.90
N GLY A 212 -9.01 4.35 -5.80
CA GLY A 212 -9.86 4.95 -4.76
C GLY A 212 -11.32 4.50 -4.85
N ARG A 213 -11.90 4.43 -6.06
CA ARG A 213 -13.28 3.93 -6.25
C ARG A 213 -13.41 2.45 -5.92
N THR A 214 -12.42 1.64 -6.29
CA THR A 214 -12.38 0.21 -5.94
C THR A 214 -12.33 0.04 -4.42
N LEU A 215 -11.44 0.78 -3.75
CA LEU A 215 -11.33 0.77 -2.29
C LEU A 215 -12.63 1.18 -1.61
N LEU A 216 -13.25 2.29 -2.02
CA LEU A 216 -14.52 2.73 -1.44
C LEU A 216 -15.62 1.66 -1.58
N GLN A 217 -15.76 1.04 -2.76
CA GLN A 217 -16.72 -0.04 -2.92
C GLN A 217 -16.39 -1.25 -2.04
N TYR A 218 -15.11 -1.61 -1.95
CA TYR A 218 -14.66 -2.70 -1.11
C TYR A 218 -14.98 -2.51 0.38
N LEU A 219 -14.91 -1.27 0.86
CA LEU A 219 -15.20 -0.90 2.26
C LEU A 219 -16.69 -1.00 2.61
N TYR A 220 -17.57 -0.71 1.66
CA TYR A 220 -19.02 -0.62 1.90
C TYR A 220 -19.83 -1.82 1.37
N LEU A 221 -19.27 -2.60 0.46
CA LEU A 221 -19.94 -3.81 -0.01
C LEU A 221 -19.70 -4.99 0.96
N PRO A 222 -20.76 -5.75 1.27
CA PRO A 222 -20.68 -6.90 2.16
C PRO A 222 -19.80 -8.04 1.62
#